data_a0c1bbcebc0453a923babe9f76617001
#
_entry.id   a0c1bbcebc0453a923babe9f76617001
#
_cell.length_a   1.000
_cell.length_b   1.000
_cell.length_c   1.000
_cell.angle_alpha   90.00
_cell.angle_beta   90.00
_cell.angle_gamma   90.00
#
_symmetry.space_group_name_H-M   'P 1'
#
loop_
_entity.id
_entity.type
_entity.pdbx_description
1 polymer ?
#
loop_
_entity_poly.entity_id
_entity_poly.type
_entity_poly.pdbx_seq_one_letter_code
_entity_poly.pdbx_strand_id
1 'polypeptide(L)'
;MVFTYFKKARRRKLIAAPFPGDWLAILARNVGHYALLPATLQSRLRDKLRILVAELRWEGCKGLTVTEEMKVTIAAQASLLLLGDDDYYFDRVPSVLLYPGAFMRANHQAGRHPTVEENTELLGEAWNRGSIILSWPSALQGGRIATDGQNLVLHEFAHHLDGLDGEMGGSPPMSRDRLQHWQAVVRATMDQVAEEDEAGYAPLIDLYGLTNEAEFFAVSTECFFERPVEMRQRFRPWYDCLSQLYRIDPAEWFSAAACSSSAEKQPTTPAQHAPPSDRHSVPRRPSEGHRASGNAEAQLSFASTLTDEELPALETADRYFTRGMESFDYGHFERAERDFDATVRLRPDDQEALVYRALSRLYLGHEEAALADAERACRLDSSDHEALRVRGMCRVALANFELGLDDLNRAARVDTLPSDAMFFRGVAYAELQQWRKAIEDFTQVIETDPQDAEAYFERSRCYELLGDLMSAERDLETAQRLENRRNETKN
;
A
#
# COMPACT_ATOMS: atom_id res chain seq x y z
N MET A 1 -14.80 -3.32 7.69
CA MET A 1 -14.89 -2.16 6.79
C MET A 1 -14.33 -0.88 7.42
N VAL A 2 -14.55 -0.61 8.68
CA VAL A 2 -13.89 0.45 9.48
C VAL A 2 -12.35 0.30 9.45
N PHE A 3 -11.90 -0.91 9.42
CA PHE A 3 -10.54 -1.41 9.37
C PHE A 3 -9.61 -0.79 8.28
N THR A 4 -10.09 -0.75 7.04
CA THR A 4 -9.32 -0.17 5.92
C THR A 4 -9.33 1.36 5.94
N TYR A 5 -10.29 1.94 6.63
CA TYR A 5 -10.52 3.37 6.68
C TYR A 5 -9.41 4.12 7.43
N PHE A 6 -9.10 3.74 8.68
CA PHE A 6 -8.07 4.42 9.46
C PHE A 6 -6.68 4.29 8.86
N LYS A 7 -6.36 3.11 8.36
CA LYS A 7 -5.11 2.87 7.65
C LYS A 7 -4.99 3.79 6.43
N LYS A 8 -6.06 3.88 5.62
CA LYS A 8 -6.10 4.78 4.46
C LYS A 8 -6.08 6.26 4.87
N ALA A 9 -6.81 6.65 5.92
CA ALA A 9 -6.83 8.02 6.45
C ALA A 9 -5.45 8.44 6.98
N ARG A 10 -4.79 7.56 7.76
CA ARG A 10 -3.43 7.79 8.24
C ARG A 10 -2.43 7.93 7.10
N ARG A 11 -2.49 7.05 6.08
CA ARG A 11 -1.66 7.13 4.89
C ARG A 11 -1.89 8.43 4.12
N ARG A 12 -3.15 8.85 3.93
CA ARG A 12 -3.48 10.15 3.32
C ARG A 12 -2.86 11.32 4.10
N LYS A 13 -2.93 11.31 5.44
CA LYS A 13 -2.30 12.33 6.29
C LYS A 13 -0.78 12.35 6.12
N LEU A 14 -0.14 11.18 6.08
CA LEU A 14 1.30 11.07 5.81
C LEU A 14 1.68 11.66 4.45
N ILE A 15 0.88 11.37 3.41
CA ILE A 15 1.11 11.88 2.05
C ILE A 15 0.83 13.39 1.96
N ALA A 16 -0.17 13.92 2.64
CA ALA A 16 -0.52 15.34 2.63
C ALA A 16 0.49 16.23 3.35
N ALA A 17 1.27 15.69 4.30
CA ALA A 17 2.31 16.43 4.98
C ALA A 17 3.42 16.90 3.99
N PRO A 18 4.11 18.02 4.20
CA PRO A 18 5.24 18.41 3.37
C PRO A 18 6.33 17.33 3.36
N PHE A 19 6.92 17.06 2.18
CA PHE A 19 8.02 16.09 2.10
C PHE A 19 9.26 16.64 2.82
N PRO A 20 9.89 15.90 3.76
CA PRO A 20 11.05 16.40 4.48
C PRO A 20 12.22 16.76 3.54
N GLY A 21 12.75 17.97 3.69
CA GLY A 21 13.85 18.46 2.82
C GLY A 21 15.11 17.59 2.90
N ASP A 22 15.45 17.13 4.10
CA ASP A 22 16.61 16.26 4.34
C ASP A 22 16.47 14.91 3.62
N TRP A 23 15.25 14.40 3.46
CA TRP A 23 15.00 13.16 2.73
C TRP A 23 15.30 13.28 1.24
N LEU A 24 15.08 14.46 0.62
CA LEU A 24 15.48 14.69 -0.77
C LEU A 24 17.00 14.59 -0.94
N ALA A 25 17.78 15.10 0.02
CA ALA A 25 19.23 14.99 0.00
C ALA A 25 19.69 13.52 0.18
N ILE A 26 19.00 12.73 1.02
CA ILE A 26 19.27 11.29 1.18
C ILE A 26 18.97 10.56 -0.14
N LEU A 27 17.80 10.80 -0.75
CA LEU A 27 17.42 10.19 -2.03
C LEU A 27 18.44 10.49 -3.12
N ALA A 28 18.84 11.75 -3.28
CA ALA A 28 19.80 12.16 -4.28
C ALA A 28 21.19 11.51 -4.10
N ARG A 29 21.59 11.24 -2.85
CA ARG A 29 22.91 10.66 -2.51
C ARG A 29 22.93 9.13 -2.52
N ASN A 30 21.84 8.50 -2.07
CA ASN A 30 21.83 7.09 -1.73
C ASN A 30 20.91 6.23 -2.63
N VAL A 31 20.10 6.83 -3.52
CA VAL A 31 19.12 6.09 -4.34
C VAL A 31 19.26 6.51 -5.80
N GLY A 32 20.18 5.85 -6.52
CA GLY A 32 20.48 6.17 -7.93
C GLY A 32 19.28 6.10 -8.85
N HIS A 33 18.38 5.16 -8.62
CA HIS A 33 17.12 5.02 -9.36
C HIS A 33 16.25 6.29 -9.28
N TYR A 34 16.28 7.02 -8.15
CA TYR A 34 15.43 8.20 -7.98
C TYR A 34 15.64 9.25 -9.07
N ALA A 35 16.89 9.45 -9.53
CA ALA A 35 17.20 10.38 -10.60
C ALA A 35 16.75 9.90 -12.00
N LEU A 36 16.59 8.60 -12.19
CA LEU A 36 16.15 7.99 -13.44
C LEU A 36 14.63 8.04 -13.62
N LEU A 37 13.88 8.15 -12.51
CA LEU A 37 12.42 8.13 -12.54
C LEU A 37 11.84 9.40 -13.17
N PRO A 38 10.79 9.30 -14.00
CA PRO A 38 9.94 10.41 -14.39
C PRO A 38 9.35 11.15 -13.17
N ALA A 39 9.10 12.45 -13.30
CA ALA A 39 8.60 13.28 -12.18
C ALA A 39 7.33 12.72 -11.49
N THR A 40 6.44 12.12 -12.26
CA THR A 40 5.22 11.45 -11.76
C THR A 40 5.56 10.26 -10.86
N LEU A 41 6.50 9.40 -11.27
CA LEU A 41 6.95 8.26 -10.48
C LEU A 41 7.82 8.68 -9.30
N GLN A 42 8.61 9.78 -9.40
CA GLN A 42 9.31 10.37 -8.26
C GLN A 42 8.32 10.81 -7.17
N SER A 43 7.20 11.44 -7.55
CA SER A 43 6.15 11.81 -6.60
C SER A 43 5.56 10.57 -5.93
N ARG A 44 5.21 9.57 -6.73
CA ARG A 44 4.64 8.31 -6.24
C ARG A 44 5.61 7.54 -5.32
N LEU A 45 6.90 7.51 -5.66
CA LEU A 45 7.92 6.93 -4.79
C LEU A 45 7.99 7.65 -3.44
N ARG A 46 7.95 9.00 -3.43
CA ARG A 46 7.95 9.78 -2.19
C ARG A 46 6.75 9.49 -1.31
N ASP A 47 5.58 9.26 -1.90
CA ASP A 47 4.37 8.93 -1.17
C ASP A 47 4.46 7.52 -0.55
N LYS A 48 4.92 6.51 -1.32
CA LYS A 48 5.18 5.16 -0.82
C LYS A 48 6.24 5.17 0.28
N LEU A 49 7.35 5.86 0.06
CA LEU A 49 8.45 6.01 1.02
C LEU A 49 7.98 6.53 2.38
N ARG A 50 7.15 7.58 2.43
CA ARG A 50 6.62 8.13 3.69
C ARG A 50 5.85 7.08 4.48
N ILE A 51 5.03 6.31 3.79
CA ILE A 51 4.23 5.26 4.40
C ILE A 51 5.13 4.16 4.95
N LEU A 52 6.09 3.67 4.14
CA LEU A 52 6.98 2.59 4.57
C LEU A 52 7.87 3.01 5.75
N VAL A 53 8.40 4.22 5.76
CA VAL A 53 9.19 4.72 6.91
C VAL A 53 8.36 4.78 8.19
N ALA A 54 7.07 5.16 8.08
CA ALA A 54 6.17 5.33 9.22
C ALA A 54 5.55 4.02 9.72
N GLU A 55 5.33 3.03 8.83
CA GLU A 55 4.57 1.81 9.16
C GLU A 55 5.45 0.58 9.37
N LEU A 56 6.63 0.49 8.74
CA LEU A 56 7.55 -0.61 8.98
C LEU A 56 8.22 -0.47 10.34
N ARG A 57 8.33 -1.59 11.05
CA ARG A 57 9.11 -1.67 12.29
C ARG A 57 10.59 -1.84 11.95
N TRP A 58 11.43 -0.97 12.50
CA TRP A 58 12.85 -0.92 12.22
C TRP A 58 13.65 -1.32 13.45
N GLU A 59 14.46 -2.35 13.35
CA GLU A 59 15.26 -2.87 14.45
C GLU A 59 16.74 -2.93 14.08
N GLY A 60 17.59 -2.39 14.95
CA GLY A 60 19.05 -2.47 14.79
C GLY A 60 19.61 -3.66 15.56
N CYS A 61 20.34 -4.52 14.87
CA CYS A 61 20.97 -5.69 15.43
C CYS A 61 22.45 -5.46 15.76
N LYS A 62 23.01 -6.26 16.63
CA LYS A 62 24.44 -6.17 17.06
C LYS A 62 24.90 -4.76 17.44
N GLY A 63 24.05 -4.01 18.16
CA GLY A 63 24.35 -2.67 18.63
C GLY A 63 24.23 -1.55 17.60
N LEU A 64 23.69 -1.82 16.40
CA LEU A 64 23.42 -0.80 15.41
C LEU A 64 22.23 0.07 15.86
N THR A 65 22.43 1.39 15.89
CA THR A 65 21.32 2.33 16.05
C THR A 65 20.77 2.68 14.67
N VAL A 66 19.50 2.39 14.44
CA VAL A 66 18.84 2.69 13.17
C VAL A 66 18.63 4.19 13.03
N THR A 67 19.22 4.77 11.99
CA THR A 67 19.10 6.19 11.68
C THR A 67 17.99 6.46 10.67
N GLU A 68 17.52 7.70 10.58
CA GLU A 68 16.56 8.12 9.57
C GLU A 68 17.11 7.93 8.14
N GLU A 69 18.41 8.18 7.92
CA GLU A 69 19.08 7.91 6.65
C GLU A 69 18.93 6.44 6.22
N MET A 70 19.09 5.49 7.15
CA MET A 70 18.93 4.05 6.89
C MET A 70 17.50 3.74 6.46
N LYS A 71 16.50 4.22 7.22
CA LYS A 71 15.08 4.01 6.93
C LYS A 71 14.70 4.56 5.55
N VAL A 72 15.07 5.81 5.28
CA VAL A 72 14.76 6.47 4.00
C VAL A 72 15.42 5.77 2.83
N THR A 73 16.69 5.38 2.95
CA THR A 73 17.44 4.70 1.88
C THR A 73 16.82 3.35 1.53
N ILE A 74 16.47 2.55 2.53
CA ILE A 74 15.90 1.21 2.32
C ILE A 74 14.46 1.31 1.85
N ALA A 75 13.64 2.12 2.51
CA ALA A 75 12.23 2.28 2.14
C ALA A 75 12.07 2.85 0.73
N ALA A 76 12.99 3.71 0.26
CA ALA A 76 12.96 4.21 -1.11
C ALA A 76 13.23 3.12 -2.15
N GLN A 77 14.19 2.24 -1.90
CA GLN A 77 14.48 1.09 -2.77
C GLN A 77 13.30 0.11 -2.78
N ALA A 78 12.77 -0.26 -1.61
CA ALA A 78 11.59 -1.11 -1.50
C ALA A 78 10.36 -0.49 -2.21
N SER A 79 10.23 0.85 -2.19
CA SER A 79 9.15 1.57 -2.88
C SER A 79 9.17 1.41 -4.39
N LEU A 80 10.31 1.07 -5.01
CA LEU A 80 10.39 0.78 -6.44
C LEU A 80 9.48 -0.38 -6.84
N LEU A 81 9.43 -1.44 -6.01
CA LEU A 81 8.58 -2.62 -6.22
C LEU A 81 7.08 -2.30 -6.17
N LEU A 82 6.71 -1.16 -5.58
CA LEU A 82 5.33 -0.75 -5.34
C LEU A 82 4.85 0.34 -6.30
N LEU A 83 5.68 0.80 -7.23
CA LEU A 83 5.35 1.94 -8.09
C LEU A 83 4.13 1.70 -8.98
N GLY A 84 3.87 0.47 -9.37
CA GLY A 84 2.69 0.10 -10.17
C GLY A 84 1.47 -0.31 -9.35
N ASP A 85 1.57 -0.45 -8.03
CA ASP A 85 0.48 -0.84 -7.15
C ASP A 85 0.00 0.36 -6.31
N ASP A 86 -1.31 0.56 -6.19
CA ASP A 86 -1.88 1.69 -5.45
C ASP A 86 -2.14 1.37 -3.98
N ASP A 87 -2.47 0.13 -3.66
CA ASP A 87 -3.04 -0.25 -2.36
C ASP A 87 -2.10 -1.09 -1.46
N TYR A 88 -1.04 -1.71 -2.02
CA TYR A 88 -0.12 -2.54 -1.24
C TYR A 88 1.10 -1.76 -0.73
N TYR A 89 1.54 -2.03 0.52
CA TYR A 89 2.62 -1.31 1.22
C TYR A 89 3.48 -2.22 2.11
N PHE A 90 3.70 -3.46 1.73
CA PHE A 90 4.40 -4.45 2.55
C PHE A 90 3.78 -4.64 3.94
N ASP A 91 2.45 -4.62 3.98
CA ASP A 91 1.65 -4.69 5.22
C ASP A 91 1.88 -5.96 6.04
N ARG A 92 2.51 -6.97 5.45
CA ARG A 92 2.81 -8.25 6.08
C ARG A 92 4.26 -8.39 6.53
N VAL A 93 5.10 -7.36 6.35
CA VAL A 93 6.47 -7.35 6.87
C VAL A 93 6.44 -7.03 8.36
N PRO A 94 6.77 -7.99 9.25
CA PRO A 94 6.71 -7.76 10.70
C PRO A 94 7.73 -6.74 11.15
N SER A 95 8.98 -6.86 10.64
CA SER A 95 10.06 -5.93 10.95
C SER A 95 11.15 -5.97 9.89
N VAL A 96 11.95 -4.91 9.83
CA VAL A 96 13.19 -4.81 9.05
C VAL A 96 14.36 -4.81 10.02
N LEU A 97 15.13 -5.89 10.02
CA LEU A 97 16.28 -6.13 10.89
C LEU A 97 17.56 -5.64 10.19
N LEU A 98 18.24 -4.66 10.77
CA LEU A 98 19.44 -4.06 10.19
C LEU A 98 20.70 -4.44 10.97
N TYR A 99 21.69 -4.90 10.24
CA TYR A 99 22.98 -5.29 10.76
C TYR A 99 24.09 -4.34 10.30
N PRO A 100 25.13 -4.09 11.12
CA PRO A 100 26.22 -3.16 10.81
C PRO A 100 27.23 -3.71 9.78
N GLY A 101 27.31 -5.02 9.61
CA GLY A 101 28.26 -5.70 8.73
C GLY A 101 27.60 -6.35 7.53
N ALA A 102 28.38 -6.62 6.49
CA ALA A 102 27.90 -7.38 5.33
C ALA A 102 27.57 -8.82 5.77
N PHE A 103 26.41 -9.32 5.35
CA PHE A 103 26.15 -10.75 5.35
C PHE A 103 26.74 -11.32 4.08
N MET A 104 27.44 -12.42 4.24
CA MET A 104 27.78 -13.22 3.09
C MET A 104 26.73 -14.32 2.99
N ARG A 105 26.03 -14.37 1.86
CA ARG A 105 25.26 -15.56 1.49
C ARG A 105 26.20 -16.74 1.55
N ALA A 106 25.79 -17.80 2.23
CA ALA A 106 26.55 -19.05 2.24
C ALA A 106 26.50 -19.67 0.84
N ASN A 107 27.38 -19.26 -0.05
CA ASN A 107 27.56 -19.87 -1.35
C ASN A 107 28.39 -21.13 -1.20
N HIS A 108 27.76 -22.29 -1.26
CA HIS A 108 28.44 -23.59 -1.37
C HIS A 108 28.97 -23.82 -2.78
N GLN A 109 29.81 -23.01 -3.31
CA GLN A 109 30.73 -23.33 -4.40
C GLN A 109 31.16 -22.06 -5.13
N ALA A 110 32.31 -21.63 -4.84
CA ALA A 110 33.32 -21.00 -5.69
C ALA A 110 34.16 -20.02 -4.86
N GLY A 111 35.28 -20.51 -4.35
CA GLY A 111 36.34 -19.86 -3.68
C GLY A 111 36.70 -18.44 -4.04
N ARG A 112 36.08 -17.47 -3.41
CA ARG A 112 36.63 -16.09 -3.26
C ARG A 112 35.75 -15.21 -2.37
N HIS A 113 35.42 -15.61 -1.13
CA HIS A 113 35.05 -14.61 -0.10
C HIS A 113 35.07 -15.27 1.30
N PRO A 114 35.51 -14.55 2.35
CA PRO A 114 35.68 -15.11 3.69
C PRO A 114 34.31 -15.36 4.37
N THR A 115 34.19 -16.52 4.96
CA THR A 115 33.07 -16.97 5.79
C THR A 115 33.03 -16.25 7.13
N VAL A 116 31.91 -15.69 7.52
CA VAL A 116 31.60 -15.38 8.91
C VAL A 116 30.58 -16.40 9.41
N GLU A 117 31.06 -17.45 10.03
CA GLU A 117 30.26 -18.32 10.88
C GLU A 117 29.96 -17.56 12.17
N GLU A 118 28.73 -17.06 12.35
CA GLU A 118 28.12 -16.89 13.67
C GLU A 118 26.64 -16.53 13.54
N ASN A 119 25.78 -17.38 14.12
CA ASN A 119 24.34 -17.24 14.31
C ASN A 119 23.38 -17.58 13.16
N THR A 120 23.55 -18.74 12.55
CA THR A 120 22.59 -19.36 11.62
C THR A 120 21.23 -19.61 12.26
N GLU A 121 21.14 -19.81 13.59
CA GLU A 121 19.88 -20.10 14.30
C GLU A 121 18.97 -18.87 14.41
N LEU A 122 19.51 -17.69 14.74
CA LEU A 122 18.73 -16.45 14.84
C LEU A 122 18.28 -15.92 13.48
N LEU A 123 19.08 -16.13 12.44
CA LEU A 123 18.72 -15.81 11.05
C LEU A 123 17.60 -16.73 10.55
N GLY A 124 17.66 -18.02 10.87
CA GLY A 124 16.63 -19.00 10.53
C GLY A 124 15.29 -18.72 11.23
N GLU A 125 15.29 -18.25 12.49
CA GLU A 125 14.06 -17.86 13.18
C GLU A 125 13.44 -16.59 12.62
N ALA A 126 14.23 -15.59 12.28
CA ALA A 126 13.72 -14.34 11.68
C ALA A 126 13.15 -14.58 10.28
N TRP A 127 13.76 -15.44 9.49
CA TRP A 127 13.26 -15.89 8.18
C TRP A 127 11.93 -16.64 8.31
N ASN A 128 11.82 -17.55 9.26
CA ASN A 128 10.58 -18.28 9.52
C ASN A 128 9.43 -17.37 10.01
N ARG A 129 9.74 -16.17 10.51
CA ARG A 129 8.75 -15.17 10.95
C ARG A 129 8.42 -14.12 9.87
N GLY A 130 9.04 -14.17 8.68
CA GLY A 130 8.79 -13.26 7.56
C GLY A 130 9.40 -11.87 7.70
N SER A 131 10.33 -11.65 8.65
CA SER A 131 11.06 -10.38 8.78
C SER A 131 12.09 -10.22 7.67
N ILE A 132 12.31 -8.97 7.21
CA ILE A 132 13.33 -8.62 6.23
C ILE A 132 14.66 -8.41 6.94
N ILE A 133 15.73 -9.11 6.52
CA ILE A 133 17.04 -9.01 7.13
C ILE A 133 18.02 -8.34 6.17
N LEU A 134 18.60 -7.21 6.57
CA LEU A 134 19.46 -6.40 5.71
C LEU A 134 20.79 -6.05 6.38
N SER A 135 21.86 -6.12 5.58
CA SER A 135 23.13 -5.48 5.88
C SER A 135 23.07 -4.01 5.45
N TRP A 136 23.33 -3.08 6.37
CA TRP A 136 23.37 -1.66 6.02
C TRP A 136 24.39 -1.31 4.92
N PRO A 137 25.64 -1.76 4.97
CA PRO A 137 26.59 -1.49 3.89
C PRO A 137 26.12 -1.98 2.52
N SER A 138 25.54 -3.20 2.45
CA SER A 138 25.04 -3.76 1.19
C SER A 138 23.79 -3.02 0.68
N ALA A 139 22.85 -2.68 1.58
CA ALA A 139 21.67 -1.90 1.24
C ALA A 139 22.03 -0.51 0.73
N LEU A 140 23.04 0.13 1.32
CA LEU A 140 23.54 1.43 0.89
C LEU A 140 24.24 1.35 -0.48
N GLN A 141 25.02 0.30 -0.71
CA GLN A 141 25.72 0.10 -1.98
C GLN A 141 24.75 -0.15 -3.12
N GLY A 142 23.80 -1.10 -2.98
CA GLY A 142 22.78 -1.38 -3.98
C GLY A 142 21.91 -0.17 -4.29
N GLY A 143 21.60 0.66 -3.27
CA GLY A 143 20.87 1.90 -3.49
C GLY A 143 21.65 2.93 -4.33
N ARG A 144 22.96 3.06 -4.11
CA ARG A 144 23.80 4.03 -4.82
C ARG A 144 24.12 3.63 -6.25
N ILE A 145 24.27 2.34 -6.51
CA ILE A 145 24.63 1.82 -7.84
C ILE A 145 23.37 1.19 -8.44
N ALA A 146 22.72 1.92 -9.33
CA ALA A 146 21.42 1.52 -9.90
C ALA A 146 21.56 0.74 -11.23
N THR A 147 22.74 0.18 -11.53
CA THR A 147 23.04 -0.36 -12.86
C THR A 147 23.94 -1.61 -12.86
N ASP A 148 24.31 -2.13 -11.71
CA ASP A 148 25.21 -3.30 -11.62
C ASP A 148 24.47 -4.65 -11.56
N GLY A 149 23.17 -4.62 -11.33
CA GLY A 149 22.31 -5.81 -11.25
C GLY A 149 22.32 -6.45 -9.87
N GLN A 150 22.78 -5.75 -8.82
CA GLN A 150 22.89 -6.25 -7.46
C GLN A 150 22.29 -5.31 -6.44
N ASN A 151 21.13 -5.65 -5.92
CA ASN A 151 20.43 -4.83 -4.94
C ASN A 151 19.75 -5.68 -3.86
N LEU A 152 20.43 -5.80 -2.71
CA LEU A 152 19.97 -6.61 -1.58
C LEU A 152 18.55 -6.22 -1.13
N VAL A 153 18.18 -4.93 -1.17
CA VAL A 153 16.86 -4.50 -0.73
C VAL A 153 15.79 -5.00 -1.70
N LEU A 154 16.00 -4.85 -3.01
CA LEU A 154 15.07 -5.38 -4.02
C LEU A 154 14.95 -6.90 -3.90
N HIS A 155 16.06 -7.59 -3.66
CA HIS A 155 16.11 -9.04 -3.50
C HIS A 155 15.26 -9.53 -2.34
N GLU A 156 15.49 -9.03 -1.13
CA GLU A 156 14.79 -9.49 0.08
C GLU A 156 13.31 -9.12 0.05
N PHE A 157 12.96 -7.93 -0.46
CA PHE A 157 11.57 -7.55 -0.62
C PHE A 157 10.85 -8.31 -1.76
N ALA A 158 11.58 -8.79 -2.78
CA ALA A 158 11.03 -9.70 -3.79
C ALA A 158 10.67 -11.06 -3.17
N HIS A 159 11.51 -11.63 -2.32
CA HIS A 159 11.18 -12.85 -1.57
C HIS A 159 9.91 -12.66 -0.72
N HIS A 160 9.73 -11.50 -0.10
CA HIS A 160 8.51 -11.23 0.63
C HIS A 160 7.27 -11.22 -0.29
N LEU A 161 7.39 -10.70 -1.52
CA LEU A 161 6.29 -10.74 -2.50
C LEU A 161 5.98 -12.18 -2.95
N ASP A 162 7.00 -13.02 -3.13
CA ASP A 162 6.87 -14.43 -3.45
C ASP A 162 6.12 -15.19 -2.34
N GLY A 163 6.49 -14.96 -1.08
CA GLY A 163 5.92 -15.63 0.09
C GLY A 163 4.53 -15.14 0.52
N LEU A 164 3.84 -14.28 -0.24
CA LEU A 164 2.54 -13.72 0.17
C LEU A 164 1.40 -14.74 0.25
N ASP A 165 1.49 -15.87 -0.45
CA ASP A 165 0.53 -16.98 -0.37
C ASP A 165 0.95 -18.07 0.65
N GLY A 166 2.11 -17.92 1.27
CA GLY A 166 2.67 -18.86 2.25
C GLY A 166 3.61 -19.90 1.64
N GLU A 167 3.85 -19.86 0.33
CA GLU A 167 4.80 -20.69 -0.38
C GLU A 167 5.90 -19.80 -0.99
N MET A 168 7.16 -20.22 -0.91
CA MET A 168 8.29 -19.54 -1.54
C MET A 168 8.69 -20.33 -2.80
N GLY A 169 7.89 -20.21 -3.84
CA GLY A 169 8.00 -20.99 -5.07
C GLY A 169 8.48 -20.18 -6.30
N GLY A 170 8.94 -18.94 -6.11
CA GLY A 170 9.38 -18.06 -7.20
C GLY A 170 8.21 -17.48 -8.00
N SER A 171 7.01 -17.47 -7.42
CA SER A 171 5.80 -16.97 -8.08
C SER A 171 4.89 -16.24 -7.10
N PRO A 172 4.89 -14.89 -7.09
CA PRO A 172 3.94 -14.12 -6.29
C PRO A 172 2.50 -14.52 -6.59
N PRO A 173 1.55 -14.31 -5.64
CA PRO A 173 0.16 -14.70 -5.82
C PRO A 173 -0.44 -14.20 -7.13
N MET A 174 -0.96 -15.09 -7.95
CA MET A 174 -1.58 -14.77 -9.23
C MET A 174 -2.65 -15.79 -9.62
N SER A 175 -3.49 -15.46 -10.62
CA SER A 175 -4.49 -16.39 -11.13
C SER A 175 -3.84 -17.65 -11.74
N ARG A 176 -4.55 -18.78 -11.70
CA ARG A 176 -4.05 -20.08 -12.18
C ARG A 176 -3.53 -20.04 -13.61
N ASP A 177 -4.22 -19.32 -14.51
CA ASP A 177 -3.81 -19.21 -15.90
C ASP A 177 -2.49 -18.43 -16.06
N ARG A 178 -2.33 -17.36 -15.26
CA ARG A 178 -1.09 -16.60 -15.24
C ARG A 178 0.06 -17.42 -14.64
N LEU A 179 -0.19 -18.20 -13.59
CA LEU A 179 0.79 -19.04 -12.93
C LEU A 179 1.38 -20.09 -13.90
N GLN A 180 0.55 -20.74 -14.72
CA GLN A 180 1.03 -21.70 -15.73
C GLN A 180 1.94 -21.03 -16.76
N HIS A 181 1.56 -19.85 -17.23
CA HIS A 181 2.41 -19.09 -18.16
C HIS A 181 3.71 -18.65 -17.52
N TRP A 182 3.64 -18.11 -16.29
CA TRP A 182 4.78 -17.71 -15.48
C TRP A 182 5.79 -18.82 -15.31
N GLN A 183 5.36 -19.99 -14.82
CA GLN A 183 6.22 -21.16 -14.61
C GLN A 183 6.90 -21.65 -15.90
N ALA A 184 6.17 -21.64 -17.03
CA ALA A 184 6.75 -22.01 -18.30
C ALA A 184 7.85 -21.02 -18.75
N VAL A 185 7.62 -19.72 -18.58
CA VAL A 185 8.59 -18.67 -18.93
C VAL A 185 9.80 -18.69 -17.99
N VAL A 186 9.59 -18.86 -16.67
CA VAL A 186 10.68 -18.99 -15.69
C VAL A 186 11.63 -20.14 -16.08
N ARG A 187 11.10 -21.35 -16.30
CA ARG A 187 11.90 -22.52 -16.66
C ARG A 187 12.68 -22.31 -17.95
N ALA A 188 12.00 -21.83 -18.99
CA ALA A 188 12.68 -21.57 -20.28
C ALA A 188 13.78 -20.50 -20.13
N THR A 189 13.59 -19.51 -19.26
CA THR A 189 14.60 -18.48 -19.05
C THR A 189 15.76 -19.01 -18.20
N MET A 190 15.49 -19.84 -17.18
CA MET A 190 16.55 -20.51 -16.39
C MET A 190 17.40 -21.42 -17.29
N ASP A 191 16.76 -22.20 -18.17
CA ASP A 191 17.48 -23.06 -19.13
C ASP A 191 18.36 -22.21 -20.05
N GLN A 192 17.85 -21.09 -20.58
CA GLN A 192 18.63 -20.17 -21.42
C GLN A 192 19.81 -19.56 -20.66
N VAL A 193 19.65 -19.15 -19.41
CA VAL A 193 20.75 -18.60 -18.57
C VAL A 193 21.82 -19.66 -18.36
N ALA A 194 21.44 -20.91 -18.10
CA ALA A 194 22.38 -22.02 -17.94
C ALA A 194 23.15 -22.33 -19.24
N GLU A 195 22.47 -22.39 -20.38
CA GLU A 195 23.08 -22.60 -21.69
C GLU A 195 24.05 -21.47 -22.05
N GLU A 196 23.71 -20.21 -21.73
CA GLU A 196 24.57 -19.05 -21.99
C GLU A 196 25.84 -19.08 -21.11
N ASP A 197 25.73 -19.51 -19.85
CA ASP A 197 26.87 -19.70 -18.95
C ASP A 197 27.80 -20.82 -19.45
N GLU A 198 27.24 -21.97 -19.83
CA GLU A 198 28.00 -23.07 -20.44
C GLU A 198 28.71 -22.66 -21.73
N ALA A 199 28.10 -21.79 -22.52
CA ALA A 199 28.70 -21.22 -23.72
C ALA A 199 29.74 -20.12 -23.45
N GLY A 200 29.95 -19.72 -22.19
CA GLY A 200 30.94 -18.74 -21.74
C GLY A 200 30.48 -17.28 -21.96
N TYR A 201 29.22 -17.01 -22.10
CA TYR A 201 28.69 -15.64 -22.11
C TYR A 201 28.65 -15.07 -20.68
N ALA A 202 28.94 -13.78 -20.56
CA ALA A 202 28.78 -13.09 -19.28
C ALA A 202 27.29 -13.11 -18.84
N PRO A 203 26.99 -13.58 -17.64
CA PRO A 203 25.62 -13.65 -17.15
C PRO A 203 25.03 -12.26 -17.00
N LEU A 204 23.80 -12.07 -17.46
CA LEU A 204 23.04 -10.85 -17.23
C LEU A 204 22.22 -10.97 -15.94
N ILE A 205 21.63 -12.12 -15.71
CA ILE A 205 20.97 -12.51 -14.46
C ILE A 205 22.00 -13.30 -13.65
N ASP A 206 22.13 -12.99 -12.36
CA ASP A 206 23.07 -13.65 -11.47
C ASP A 206 22.83 -15.17 -11.45
N LEU A 207 23.91 -15.96 -11.62
CA LEU A 207 23.85 -17.43 -11.64
C LEU A 207 23.36 -18.03 -10.32
N TYR A 208 23.39 -17.27 -9.24
CA TYR A 208 22.77 -17.65 -7.97
C TYR A 208 21.27 -17.96 -8.12
N GLY A 209 20.59 -17.30 -9.06
CA GLY A 209 19.21 -17.58 -9.42
C GLY A 209 18.95 -18.99 -9.95
N LEU A 210 19.95 -19.69 -10.47
CA LEU A 210 19.81 -21.09 -10.90
C LEU A 210 19.70 -22.09 -9.73
N THR A 211 19.83 -21.63 -8.48
CA THR A 211 19.68 -22.46 -7.29
C THR A 211 18.26 -22.99 -7.12
N ASN A 212 17.26 -22.15 -7.33
CA ASN A 212 15.83 -22.48 -7.31
C ASN A 212 14.98 -21.34 -7.90
N GLU A 213 13.68 -21.58 -8.15
CA GLU A 213 12.79 -20.59 -8.77
C GLU A 213 12.60 -19.33 -7.90
N ALA A 214 12.64 -19.42 -6.56
CA ALA A 214 12.52 -18.27 -5.65
C ALA A 214 13.73 -17.33 -5.75
N GLU A 215 14.94 -17.88 -5.75
CA GLU A 215 16.17 -17.11 -5.98
C GLU A 215 16.21 -16.52 -7.39
N PHE A 216 15.75 -17.30 -8.38
CA PHE A 216 15.66 -16.80 -9.75
C PHE A 216 14.74 -15.58 -9.86
N PHE A 217 13.59 -15.61 -9.20
CA PHE A 217 12.68 -14.47 -9.15
C PHE A 217 13.34 -13.26 -8.48
N ALA A 218 14.03 -13.45 -7.35
CA ALA A 218 14.66 -12.37 -6.61
C ALA A 218 15.78 -11.69 -7.40
N VAL A 219 16.75 -12.46 -7.96
CA VAL A 219 17.84 -11.88 -8.76
C VAL A 219 17.35 -11.32 -10.11
N SER A 220 16.29 -11.90 -10.66
CA SER A 220 15.64 -11.34 -11.85
C SER A 220 14.97 -10.02 -11.57
N THR A 221 14.42 -9.83 -10.36
CA THR A 221 13.87 -8.54 -9.91
C THR A 221 14.98 -7.48 -9.81
N GLU A 222 16.15 -7.82 -9.25
CA GLU A 222 17.31 -6.92 -9.24
C GLU A 222 17.69 -6.51 -10.68
N CYS A 223 17.85 -7.48 -11.57
CA CYS A 223 18.17 -7.25 -12.98
C CYS A 223 17.09 -6.40 -13.71
N PHE A 224 15.80 -6.64 -13.43
CA PHE A 224 14.67 -5.91 -14.02
C PHE A 224 14.70 -4.42 -13.68
N PHE A 225 15.08 -4.03 -12.47
CA PHE A 225 15.17 -2.64 -12.06
C PHE A 225 16.50 -1.98 -12.44
N GLU A 226 17.59 -2.72 -12.48
CA GLU A 226 18.93 -2.15 -12.65
C GLU A 226 19.50 -2.29 -14.06
N ARG A 227 19.10 -3.34 -14.80
CA ARG A 227 19.54 -3.57 -16.17
C ARG A 227 18.36 -3.83 -17.11
N PRO A 228 17.30 -3.00 -17.06
CA PRO A 228 16.02 -3.28 -17.73
C PRO A 228 16.14 -3.31 -19.25
N VAL A 229 16.96 -2.47 -19.84
CA VAL A 229 17.13 -2.40 -21.29
C VAL A 229 17.76 -3.70 -21.84
N GLU A 230 18.82 -4.16 -21.18
CA GLU A 230 19.51 -5.41 -21.57
C GLU A 230 18.62 -6.61 -21.30
N MET A 231 17.92 -6.64 -20.17
CA MET A 231 16.99 -7.73 -19.85
C MET A 231 15.84 -7.81 -20.86
N ARG A 232 15.26 -6.68 -21.23
CA ARG A 232 14.21 -6.61 -22.28
C ARG A 232 14.69 -7.10 -23.65
N GLN A 233 15.97 -6.88 -23.98
CA GLN A 233 16.55 -7.33 -25.24
C GLN A 233 16.84 -8.85 -25.23
N ARG A 234 17.37 -9.38 -24.12
CA ARG A 234 17.89 -10.74 -24.05
C ARG A 234 16.85 -11.76 -23.55
N PHE A 235 16.00 -11.35 -22.61
CA PHE A 235 14.99 -12.19 -21.93
C PHE A 235 13.59 -11.58 -22.02
N ARG A 236 13.16 -11.21 -23.23
CA ARG A 236 11.91 -10.48 -23.48
C ARG A 236 10.67 -11.12 -22.84
N PRO A 237 10.41 -12.43 -22.96
CA PRO A 237 9.21 -13.04 -22.35
C PRO A 237 9.21 -12.90 -20.82
N TRP A 238 10.38 -13.04 -20.17
CA TRP A 238 10.52 -12.90 -18.73
C TRP A 238 10.39 -11.44 -18.29
N TYR A 239 11.00 -10.51 -19.01
CA TYR A 239 10.84 -9.09 -18.80
C TYR A 239 9.35 -8.67 -18.86
N ASP A 240 8.60 -9.16 -19.83
CA ASP A 240 7.18 -8.84 -19.98
C ASP A 240 6.34 -9.42 -18.82
N CYS A 241 6.69 -10.60 -18.29
CA CYS A 241 6.07 -11.15 -17.07
C CYS A 241 6.30 -10.26 -15.86
N LEU A 242 7.54 -9.78 -15.63
CA LEU A 242 7.86 -8.87 -14.53
C LEU A 242 7.23 -7.49 -14.71
N SER A 243 7.20 -6.95 -15.94
CA SER A 243 6.49 -5.70 -16.25
C SER A 243 4.99 -5.78 -15.92
N GLN A 244 4.36 -6.91 -16.17
CA GLN A 244 2.96 -7.15 -15.82
C GLN A 244 2.76 -7.32 -14.31
N LEU A 245 3.72 -7.96 -13.62
CA LEU A 245 3.69 -8.12 -12.16
C LEU A 245 3.78 -6.76 -11.48
N TYR A 246 4.84 -6.01 -11.78
CA TYR A 246 5.11 -4.71 -11.17
C TYR A 246 4.31 -3.56 -11.78
N ARG A 247 3.60 -3.78 -12.90
CA ARG A 247 2.79 -2.79 -13.65
C ARG A 247 3.58 -1.54 -14.05
N ILE A 248 4.85 -1.70 -14.39
CA ILE A 248 5.79 -0.66 -14.81
C ILE A 248 6.72 -1.17 -15.90
N ASP A 249 7.34 -0.26 -16.65
CA ASP A 249 8.38 -0.57 -17.65
C ASP A 249 9.65 0.24 -17.35
N PRO A 250 10.60 -0.29 -16.54
CA PRO A 250 11.82 0.43 -16.19
C PRO A 250 12.72 0.75 -17.39
N ALA A 251 12.70 -0.02 -18.47
CA ALA A 251 13.52 0.25 -19.63
C ALA A 251 13.19 1.59 -20.32
N GLU A 252 11.98 2.11 -20.13
CA GLU A 252 11.62 3.45 -20.60
C GLU A 252 12.36 4.57 -19.82
N TRP A 253 12.58 4.36 -18.50
CA TRP A 253 13.26 5.34 -17.66
C TRP A 253 14.72 5.53 -18.08
N PHE A 254 15.41 4.43 -18.32
CA PHE A 254 16.81 4.42 -18.74
C PHE A 254 16.97 4.99 -20.15
N SER A 255 16.04 4.70 -21.05
CA SER A 255 16.05 5.24 -22.42
C SER A 255 15.83 6.75 -22.43
N ALA A 256 14.92 7.27 -21.62
CA ALA A 256 14.66 8.70 -21.49
C ALA A 256 15.84 9.47 -20.89
N ALA A 257 16.49 8.89 -19.88
CA ALA A 257 17.69 9.47 -19.26
C ALA A 257 18.88 9.55 -20.24
N ALA A 258 19.06 8.53 -21.09
CA ALA A 258 20.09 8.53 -22.12
C ALA A 258 19.84 9.60 -23.20
N CYS A 259 18.58 9.85 -23.58
CA CYS A 259 18.22 10.91 -24.52
C CYS A 259 18.45 12.31 -23.95
N SER A 260 18.16 12.54 -22.66
CA SER A 260 18.39 13.83 -22.01
C SER A 260 19.88 14.16 -21.84
N SER A 261 20.70 13.17 -21.54
CA SER A 261 22.16 13.35 -21.43
C SER A 261 22.86 13.60 -22.77
N SER A 262 22.27 13.17 -23.88
CA SER A 262 22.77 13.45 -25.24
C SER A 262 22.37 14.84 -25.77
N ALA A 263 21.27 15.40 -25.26
CA ALA A 263 20.80 16.72 -25.66
C ALA A 263 21.64 17.87 -25.05
N GLU A 264 22.34 17.65 -23.95
CA GLU A 264 23.21 18.65 -23.31
C GLU A 264 24.60 18.78 -23.96
N LYS A 265 24.93 17.94 -24.96
CA LYS A 265 26.27 17.92 -25.60
C LYS A 265 26.28 18.41 -27.04
N GLN A 266 25.31 19.18 -27.53
CA GLN A 266 25.40 19.81 -28.84
C GLN A 266 25.74 21.31 -28.73
N PRO A 267 26.83 21.78 -29.36
CA PRO A 267 27.19 23.21 -29.38
C PRO A 267 26.24 23.97 -30.30
N THR A 268 25.78 25.08 -29.81
CA THR A 268 24.98 26.07 -30.53
C THR A 268 25.71 26.64 -31.76
N THR A 269 25.09 26.56 -32.92
CA THR A 269 25.38 27.45 -34.07
C THR A 269 24.07 28.01 -34.63
N PRO A 270 24.05 29.25 -35.11
CA PRO A 270 22.84 30.06 -35.13
C PRO A 270 22.00 29.97 -36.41
N ALA A 271 20.81 30.45 -36.24
CA ALA A 271 19.66 30.52 -37.13
C ALA A 271 19.92 31.00 -38.57
N GLN A 272 19.17 30.40 -39.51
CA GLN A 272 18.70 31.14 -40.68
C GLN A 272 17.25 30.78 -41.04
N HIS A 273 16.55 31.83 -41.38
CA HIS A 273 15.19 32.18 -41.71
C HIS A 273 14.27 31.18 -42.41
N ALA A 274 13.01 31.30 -42.03
CA ALA A 274 11.74 30.82 -42.59
C ALA A 274 11.46 31.35 -44.04
N PRO A 275 10.39 30.97 -44.75
CA PRO A 275 9.01 31.24 -44.34
C PRO A 275 7.94 30.19 -44.69
N PRO A 276 6.64 30.50 -44.51
CA PRO A 276 5.60 29.54 -44.19
C PRO A 276 4.68 29.15 -45.38
N SER A 277 3.92 28.10 -45.26
CA SER A 277 2.65 27.96 -45.99
C SER A 277 1.63 27.06 -45.33
N ASP A 278 0.49 27.65 -45.18
CA ASP A 278 -0.85 27.16 -44.87
C ASP A 278 -1.27 25.82 -45.50
N ARG A 279 -2.08 25.08 -44.80
CA ARG A 279 -3.51 24.83 -45.11
C ARG A 279 -4.11 23.66 -44.30
N HIS A 280 -5.14 24.03 -43.59
CA HIS A 280 -6.47 23.39 -43.38
C HIS A 280 -6.66 21.91 -43.74
N SER A 281 -7.17 21.11 -42.80
CA SER A 281 -8.61 20.72 -42.86
C SER A 281 -9.01 19.80 -41.70
N VAL A 282 -10.22 20.00 -41.26
CA VAL A 282 -11.00 19.51 -40.14
C VAL A 282 -11.84 18.27 -40.59
N PRO A 283 -12.67 17.65 -39.77
CA PRO A 283 -12.61 16.25 -39.29
C PRO A 283 -13.68 15.34 -39.87
N ARG A 284 -13.63 14.05 -39.52
CA ARG A 284 -14.81 13.17 -39.62
C ARG A 284 -14.86 12.12 -38.50
N ARG A 285 -15.94 12.13 -37.76
CA ARG A 285 -16.60 11.05 -37.03
C ARG A 285 -17.64 10.40 -37.95
N PRO A 286 -18.41 9.37 -37.47
CA PRO A 286 -18.10 8.11 -36.79
C PRO A 286 -18.77 6.91 -37.54
N SER A 287 -18.59 5.70 -37.06
CA SER A 287 -19.63 4.67 -37.23
C SER A 287 -19.47 3.50 -36.25
N GLU A 288 -20.50 3.28 -35.60
CA GLU A 288 -21.13 2.19 -34.86
C GLU A 288 -20.78 0.76 -35.30
N GLY A 289 -20.84 -0.14 -34.31
CA GLY A 289 -21.51 -1.39 -34.57
C GLY A 289 -20.91 -2.64 -33.95
N HIS A 290 -21.68 -3.22 -33.04
CA HIS A 290 -22.01 -4.61 -32.75
C HIS A 290 -21.29 -5.32 -31.61
N ARG A 291 -22.05 -5.49 -30.54
CA ARG A 291 -22.75 -6.68 -29.95
C ARG A 291 -22.15 -8.06 -30.18
N ALA A 292 -21.85 -8.73 -29.06
CA ALA A 292 -22.50 -9.97 -28.56
C ALA A 292 -21.76 -10.42 -27.30
N SER A 293 -22.46 -10.52 -26.20
CA SER A 293 -23.13 -11.67 -25.58
C SER A 293 -22.13 -12.71 -25.03
N GLY A 294 -22.20 -12.95 -23.76
CA GLY A 294 -22.92 -13.93 -23.07
C GLY A 294 -22.35 -14.30 -21.72
N ASN A 295 -23.24 -14.34 -20.77
CA ASN A 295 -23.38 -15.27 -19.65
C ASN A 295 -22.13 -15.67 -18.86
N ALA A 296 -22.06 -15.47 -17.57
CA ALA A 296 -22.87 -16.10 -16.52
C ALA A 296 -22.45 -15.52 -15.18
N GLU A 297 -23.38 -15.23 -14.33
CA GLU A 297 -23.29 -15.56 -12.93
C GLU A 297 -24.60 -15.15 -12.26
N ALA A 298 -25.43 -16.15 -12.09
CA ALA A 298 -26.54 -16.12 -11.15
C ALA A 298 -25.98 -16.58 -9.81
N GLN A 299 -25.91 -15.67 -8.84
CA GLN A 299 -26.10 -16.02 -7.44
C GLN A 299 -26.40 -14.80 -6.58
N LEU A 300 -27.56 -14.87 -5.95
CA LEU A 300 -28.05 -14.10 -4.81
C LEU A 300 -28.30 -12.60 -5.06
N SER A 301 -29.39 -12.30 -5.75
CA SER A 301 -30.06 -11.02 -5.68
C SER A 301 -31.36 -11.17 -4.88
N PHE A 302 -31.36 -10.73 -3.64
CA PHE A 302 -32.53 -10.21 -2.95
C PHE A 302 -32.17 -8.83 -2.39
N ALA A 303 -31.92 -7.88 -3.28
CA ALA A 303 -32.07 -6.47 -3.05
C ALA A 303 -32.57 -5.89 -4.37
N SER A 304 -33.78 -5.40 -4.39
CA SER A 304 -34.51 -4.92 -5.54
C SER A 304 -33.61 -4.00 -6.40
N THR A 305 -33.27 -4.48 -7.58
CA THR A 305 -32.67 -3.69 -8.67
C THR A 305 -33.71 -2.75 -9.28
N LEU A 306 -34.11 -1.72 -8.53
CA LEU A 306 -34.81 -0.59 -9.11
C LEU A 306 -33.76 0.43 -9.52
N THR A 307 -33.63 0.69 -10.81
CA THR A 307 -32.81 1.79 -11.36
C THR A 307 -33.45 3.12 -10.99
N ASP A 308 -32.69 4.21 -10.96
CA ASP A 308 -33.24 5.57 -10.66
C ASP A 308 -34.35 5.97 -11.65
N GLU A 309 -34.45 5.35 -12.83
CA GLU A 309 -35.53 5.53 -13.81
C GLU A 309 -36.81 4.73 -13.45
N GLU A 310 -36.70 3.69 -12.61
CA GLU A 310 -37.82 2.87 -12.14
C GLU A 310 -38.40 3.35 -10.79
N LEU A 311 -37.92 4.50 -10.29
CA LEU A 311 -38.31 5.08 -9.00
C LEU A 311 -39.31 6.26 -9.05
N PRO A 312 -40.23 6.40 -10.03
CA PRO A 312 -41.27 7.44 -9.94
C PRO A 312 -42.19 7.26 -8.73
N ALA A 313 -42.05 6.14 -8.04
CA ALA A 313 -42.86 5.83 -6.85
C ALA A 313 -42.17 6.19 -5.51
N LEU A 314 -40.91 6.63 -5.51
CA LEU A 314 -40.24 7.15 -4.29
C LEU A 314 -40.56 8.63 -4.06
N GLU A 315 -41.84 9.00 -4.15
CA GLU A 315 -42.31 10.36 -4.00
C GLU A 315 -42.12 10.92 -2.57
N THR A 316 -41.75 10.07 -1.60
CA THR A 316 -41.58 10.48 -0.21
C THR A 316 -40.15 10.32 0.29
N ALA A 317 -39.68 11.27 1.10
CA ALA A 317 -38.39 11.20 1.77
C ALA A 317 -38.23 9.92 2.62
N ASP A 318 -39.33 9.40 3.18
CA ASP A 318 -39.32 8.20 4.01
C ASP A 318 -38.89 6.95 3.24
N ARG A 319 -39.22 6.83 1.95
CA ARG A 319 -38.80 5.69 1.14
C ARG A 319 -37.31 5.74 0.81
N TYR A 320 -36.78 6.94 0.51
CA TYR A 320 -35.33 7.11 0.33
C TYR A 320 -34.60 6.82 1.64
N PHE A 321 -35.09 7.32 2.76
CA PHE A 321 -34.51 7.09 4.07
C PHE A 321 -34.45 5.59 4.40
N THR A 322 -35.56 4.86 4.29
CA THR A 322 -35.61 3.42 4.56
C THR A 322 -34.67 2.64 3.68
N ARG A 323 -34.60 2.91 2.38
CA ARG A 323 -33.69 2.26 1.45
C ARG A 323 -32.21 2.62 1.75
N GLY A 324 -31.98 3.85 2.18
CA GLY A 324 -30.66 4.31 2.65
C GLY A 324 -30.21 3.52 3.86
N MET A 325 -31.10 3.31 4.85
CA MET A 325 -30.83 2.49 6.03
C MET A 325 -30.50 1.04 5.67
N GLU A 326 -31.33 0.40 4.82
CA GLU A 326 -31.04 -0.96 4.33
C GLU A 326 -29.67 -1.02 3.64
N SER A 327 -29.37 -0.05 2.78
CA SER A 327 -28.08 0.00 2.09
C SER A 327 -26.92 0.19 3.07
N PHE A 328 -27.11 1.01 4.11
CA PHE A 328 -26.12 1.25 5.16
C PHE A 328 -25.84 -0.01 5.97
N ASP A 329 -26.88 -0.74 6.38
CA ASP A 329 -26.77 -1.98 7.16
C ASP A 329 -26.03 -3.09 6.39
N TYR A 330 -26.20 -3.14 5.06
CA TYR A 330 -25.45 -4.03 4.18
C TYR A 330 -24.05 -3.51 3.81
N GLY A 331 -23.64 -2.34 4.30
CA GLY A 331 -22.33 -1.73 4.02
C GLY A 331 -22.19 -1.14 2.61
N HIS A 332 -23.30 -0.89 1.91
CA HIS A 332 -23.31 -0.24 0.59
C HIS A 332 -23.33 1.29 0.74
N PHE A 333 -22.25 1.86 1.27
CA PHE A 333 -22.21 3.27 1.70
C PHE A 333 -22.41 4.28 0.58
N GLU A 334 -21.93 4.01 -0.65
CA GLU A 334 -22.18 4.90 -1.79
C GLU A 334 -23.66 4.97 -2.17
N ARG A 335 -24.38 3.87 -1.99
CA ARG A 335 -25.82 3.81 -2.23
C ARG A 335 -26.59 4.49 -1.10
N ALA A 336 -26.18 4.24 0.14
CA ALA A 336 -26.72 4.87 1.33
C ALA A 336 -26.54 6.40 1.26
N GLU A 337 -25.34 6.90 0.92
CA GLU A 337 -25.10 8.34 0.75
C GLU A 337 -26.04 8.97 -0.27
N ARG A 338 -26.25 8.34 -1.44
CA ARG A 338 -27.18 8.85 -2.46
C ARG A 338 -28.61 8.92 -1.98
N ASP A 339 -29.08 7.92 -1.25
CA ASP A 339 -30.43 7.85 -0.74
C ASP A 339 -30.66 8.87 0.39
N PHE A 340 -29.71 8.99 1.33
CA PHE A 340 -29.77 10.04 2.36
C PHE A 340 -29.60 11.44 1.77
N ASP A 341 -28.86 11.62 0.68
CA ASP A 341 -28.79 12.88 -0.04
C ASP A 341 -30.15 13.27 -0.64
N ALA A 342 -30.88 12.30 -1.21
CA ALA A 342 -32.24 12.53 -1.68
C ALA A 342 -33.20 12.88 -0.52
N THR A 343 -33.07 12.20 0.63
CA THR A 343 -33.83 12.49 1.84
C THR A 343 -33.58 13.91 2.34
N VAL A 344 -32.31 14.32 2.46
CA VAL A 344 -31.92 15.66 2.94
C VAL A 344 -32.31 16.75 1.94
N ARG A 345 -32.36 16.48 0.64
CA ARG A 345 -32.90 17.44 -0.34
C ARG A 345 -34.40 17.69 -0.16
N LEU A 346 -35.17 16.64 0.15
CA LEU A 346 -36.61 16.73 0.38
C LEU A 346 -36.95 17.27 1.78
N ARG A 347 -36.16 16.92 2.77
CA ARG A 347 -36.29 17.33 4.18
C ARG A 347 -34.96 17.86 4.68
N PRO A 348 -34.64 19.14 4.45
CA PRO A 348 -33.33 19.67 4.78
C PRO A 348 -32.95 19.57 6.26
N ASP A 349 -33.89 19.64 7.17
CA ASP A 349 -33.68 19.61 8.62
C ASP A 349 -33.99 18.22 9.24
N ASP A 350 -33.95 17.16 8.41
CA ASP A 350 -34.05 15.79 8.89
C ASP A 350 -32.70 15.39 9.54
N GLN A 351 -32.70 15.47 10.86
CA GLN A 351 -31.49 15.25 11.66
C GLN A 351 -30.94 13.82 11.50
N GLU A 352 -31.83 12.83 11.50
CA GLU A 352 -31.45 11.44 11.38
C GLU A 352 -30.82 11.14 9.99
N ALA A 353 -31.40 11.68 8.93
CA ALA A 353 -30.82 11.57 7.59
C ALA A 353 -29.48 12.27 7.47
N LEU A 354 -29.26 13.40 8.16
CA LEU A 354 -27.94 14.06 8.22
C LEU A 354 -26.92 13.20 8.96
N VAL A 355 -27.29 12.56 10.05
CA VAL A 355 -26.41 11.65 10.83
C VAL A 355 -26.00 10.46 9.99
N TYR A 356 -26.94 9.77 9.35
CA TYR A 356 -26.61 8.59 8.53
C TYR A 356 -25.89 8.96 7.23
N ARG A 357 -26.15 10.12 6.63
CA ARG A 357 -25.34 10.60 5.51
C ARG A 357 -23.92 10.92 5.94
N ALA A 358 -23.73 11.52 7.11
CA ALA A 358 -22.41 11.76 7.69
C ALA A 358 -21.65 10.46 7.94
N LEU A 359 -22.30 9.43 8.51
CA LEU A 359 -21.69 8.12 8.69
C LEU A 359 -21.30 7.47 7.35
N SER A 360 -22.22 7.50 6.36
CA SER A 360 -21.93 6.96 5.03
C SER A 360 -20.71 7.65 4.41
N ARG A 361 -20.65 8.97 4.48
CA ARG A 361 -19.54 9.79 4.01
C ARG A 361 -18.25 9.50 4.76
N LEU A 362 -18.32 9.35 6.09
CA LEU A 362 -17.18 9.01 6.90
C LEU A 362 -16.59 7.66 6.47
N TYR A 363 -17.42 6.63 6.24
CA TYR A 363 -16.95 5.32 5.79
C TYR A 363 -16.47 5.29 4.34
N LEU A 364 -16.86 6.27 3.52
CA LEU A 364 -16.34 6.48 2.17
C LEU A 364 -15.04 7.30 2.15
N GLY A 365 -14.67 7.90 3.30
CA GLY A 365 -13.50 8.75 3.42
C GLY A 365 -13.71 10.19 2.95
N HIS A 366 -14.92 10.67 3.02
CA HIS A 366 -15.31 12.06 2.74
C HIS A 366 -15.47 12.84 4.05
N GLU A 367 -14.37 12.95 4.84
CA GLU A 367 -14.39 13.36 6.25
C GLU A 367 -14.90 14.78 6.46
N GLU A 368 -14.51 15.75 5.61
CA GLU A 368 -14.94 17.13 5.73
C GLU A 368 -16.44 17.27 5.43
N ALA A 369 -16.93 16.53 4.41
CA ALA A 369 -18.36 16.52 4.09
C ALA A 369 -19.19 15.82 5.19
N ALA A 370 -18.64 14.76 5.79
CA ALA A 370 -19.22 14.07 6.93
C ALA A 370 -19.31 15.01 8.15
N LEU A 371 -18.22 15.72 8.47
CA LEU A 371 -18.20 16.68 9.57
C LEU A 371 -19.22 17.79 9.36
N ALA A 372 -19.36 18.32 8.15
CA ALA A 372 -20.34 19.37 7.85
C ALA A 372 -21.79 18.94 8.13
N ASP A 373 -22.15 17.70 7.76
CA ASP A 373 -23.47 17.13 8.06
C ASP A 373 -23.66 16.89 9.56
N ALA A 374 -22.68 16.29 10.23
CA ALA A 374 -22.74 16.03 11.67
C ALA A 374 -22.82 17.34 12.49
N GLU A 375 -22.12 18.41 12.08
CA GLU A 375 -22.24 19.72 12.68
C GLU A 375 -23.62 20.33 12.46
N ARG A 376 -24.23 20.10 11.27
CA ARG A 376 -25.57 20.54 11.00
C ARG A 376 -26.59 19.80 11.87
N ALA A 377 -26.44 18.48 12.03
CA ALA A 377 -27.25 17.67 12.92
C ALA A 377 -27.17 18.18 14.37
N CYS A 378 -25.93 18.43 14.87
CA CYS A 378 -25.74 19.00 16.21
C CYS A 378 -26.28 20.45 16.38
N ARG A 379 -26.44 21.23 15.30
CA ARG A 379 -27.13 22.55 15.37
C ARG A 379 -28.63 22.42 15.50
N LEU A 380 -29.22 21.37 14.96
CA LEU A 380 -30.66 21.10 15.12
C LEU A 380 -30.99 20.65 16.53
N ASP A 381 -30.20 19.71 17.08
CA ASP A 381 -30.25 19.34 18.49
C ASP A 381 -28.81 19.12 19.02
N SER A 382 -28.37 20.02 19.90
CA SER A 382 -27.05 19.98 20.51
C SER A 382 -26.89 18.94 21.62
N SER A 383 -27.98 18.31 22.02
CA SER A 383 -28.01 17.28 23.08
C SER A 383 -28.13 15.85 22.50
N ASP A 384 -28.40 15.73 21.21
CA ASP A 384 -28.51 14.44 20.56
C ASP A 384 -27.17 13.69 20.59
N HIS A 385 -27.20 12.54 21.27
CA HIS A 385 -26.00 11.72 21.46
C HIS A 385 -25.50 11.07 20.17
N GLU A 386 -26.37 10.75 19.22
CA GLU A 386 -25.99 10.19 17.92
C GLU A 386 -25.27 11.24 17.05
N ALA A 387 -25.83 12.46 16.98
CA ALA A 387 -25.17 13.56 16.28
C ALA A 387 -23.82 13.91 16.91
N LEU A 388 -23.73 13.93 18.27
CA LEU A 388 -22.47 14.13 18.98
C LEU A 388 -21.48 13.00 18.69
N ARG A 389 -21.92 11.76 18.72
CA ARG A 389 -21.11 10.59 18.43
C ARG A 389 -20.49 10.70 17.03
N VAL A 390 -21.32 10.94 16.01
CA VAL A 390 -20.85 11.01 14.63
C VAL A 390 -19.94 12.22 14.40
N ARG A 391 -20.26 13.38 14.98
CA ARG A 391 -19.36 14.54 14.93
C ARG A 391 -18.03 14.27 15.59
N GLY A 392 -18.03 13.57 16.72
CA GLY A 392 -16.82 13.15 17.41
C GLY A 392 -15.95 12.23 16.54
N MET A 393 -16.56 11.22 15.92
CA MET A 393 -15.87 10.32 14.98
C MET A 393 -15.26 11.10 13.79
N CYS A 394 -16.02 12.01 13.17
CA CYS A 394 -15.52 12.86 12.07
C CYS A 394 -14.33 13.74 12.52
N ARG A 395 -14.41 14.32 13.72
CA ARG A 395 -13.33 15.15 14.28
C ARG A 395 -12.05 14.33 14.52
N VAL A 396 -12.18 13.12 15.06
CA VAL A 396 -11.04 12.20 15.21
C VAL A 396 -10.44 11.85 13.87
N ALA A 397 -11.26 11.54 12.87
CA ALA A 397 -10.82 11.26 11.51
C ALA A 397 -10.00 12.41 10.89
N LEU A 398 -10.40 13.64 11.18
CA LEU A 398 -9.71 14.87 10.78
C LEU A 398 -8.58 15.27 11.72
N ALA A 399 -8.17 14.39 12.63
CA ALA A 399 -7.13 14.60 13.63
C ALA A 399 -7.39 15.75 14.62
N ASN A 400 -8.64 16.15 14.84
CA ASN A 400 -9.07 17.06 15.88
C ASN A 400 -9.40 16.28 17.15
N PHE A 401 -8.37 15.64 17.74
CA PHE A 401 -8.52 14.60 18.76
C PHE A 401 -9.19 15.10 20.04
N GLU A 402 -8.83 16.28 20.57
CA GLU A 402 -9.41 16.84 21.80
C GLU A 402 -10.91 17.13 21.63
N LEU A 403 -11.29 17.75 20.49
CA LEU A 403 -12.69 18.06 20.22
C LEU A 403 -13.51 16.80 19.94
N GLY A 404 -12.89 15.83 19.24
CA GLY A 404 -13.51 14.54 18.98
C GLY A 404 -13.76 13.77 20.27
N LEU A 405 -12.77 13.75 21.16
CA LEU A 405 -12.86 13.11 22.47
C LEU A 405 -13.94 13.74 23.37
N ASP A 406 -14.07 15.07 23.36
CA ASP A 406 -15.14 15.74 24.11
C ASP A 406 -16.53 15.30 23.63
N ASP A 407 -16.77 15.29 22.32
CA ASP A 407 -18.04 14.86 21.75
C ASP A 407 -18.33 13.38 22.05
N LEU A 408 -17.35 12.48 21.86
CA LEU A 408 -17.53 11.05 22.12
C LEU A 408 -17.77 10.77 23.60
N ASN A 409 -17.09 11.47 24.51
CA ASN A 409 -17.32 11.34 25.93
C ASN A 409 -18.68 11.92 26.37
N ARG A 410 -19.18 12.94 25.67
CA ARG A 410 -20.55 13.47 25.92
C ARG A 410 -21.59 12.46 25.46
N ALA A 411 -21.41 11.88 24.26
CA ALA A 411 -22.29 10.83 23.79
C ALA A 411 -22.31 9.63 24.73
N ALA A 412 -21.16 9.18 25.21
CA ALA A 412 -20.99 8.06 26.14
C ALA A 412 -21.65 8.26 27.52
N ARG A 413 -22.02 9.49 27.88
CA ARG A 413 -22.76 9.75 29.14
C ARG A 413 -24.26 9.47 29.00
N VAL A 414 -24.75 9.46 27.78
CA VAL A 414 -26.18 9.26 27.48
C VAL A 414 -26.45 7.79 27.15
N ASP A 415 -25.59 7.21 26.33
CA ASP A 415 -25.71 5.80 25.93
C ASP A 415 -24.33 5.17 25.73
N THR A 416 -24.30 3.83 25.73
CA THR A 416 -23.09 3.05 25.46
C THR A 416 -22.65 3.27 24.02
N LEU A 417 -21.38 3.62 23.82
CA LEU A 417 -20.84 3.80 22.48
C LEU A 417 -20.84 2.47 21.69
N PRO A 418 -21.25 2.47 20.42
CA PRO A 418 -21.03 1.35 19.52
C PRO A 418 -19.52 1.09 19.32
N SER A 419 -19.18 -0.12 18.88
CA SER A 419 -17.81 -0.59 18.74
C SER A 419 -16.95 0.33 17.85
N ASP A 420 -17.52 0.83 16.75
CA ASP A 420 -16.84 1.78 15.87
C ASP A 420 -16.51 3.11 16.58
N ALA A 421 -17.44 3.67 17.32
CA ALA A 421 -17.22 4.92 18.07
C ALA A 421 -16.23 4.72 19.23
N MET A 422 -16.24 3.55 19.88
CA MET A 422 -15.22 3.18 20.89
C MET A 422 -13.85 3.10 20.25
N PHE A 423 -13.74 2.52 19.03
CA PHE A 423 -12.50 2.47 18.30
C PHE A 423 -11.97 3.89 18.01
N PHE A 424 -12.81 4.80 17.49
CA PHE A 424 -12.43 6.20 17.27
C PHE A 424 -12.00 6.90 18.56
N ARG A 425 -12.67 6.62 19.67
CA ARG A 425 -12.29 7.20 20.98
C ARG A 425 -10.94 6.64 21.45
N GLY A 426 -10.71 5.35 21.28
CA GLY A 426 -9.41 4.71 21.53
C GLY A 426 -8.29 5.34 20.74
N VAL A 427 -8.49 5.59 19.43
CA VAL A 427 -7.52 6.31 18.59
C VAL A 427 -7.25 7.70 19.13
N ALA A 428 -8.29 8.46 19.48
CA ALA A 428 -8.10 9.80 20.05
C ALA A 428 -7.33 9.78 21.37
N TYR A 429 -7.60 8.81 22.25
CA TYR A 429 -6.83 8.62 23.47
C TYR A 429 -5.36 8.28 23.19
N ALA A 430 -5.09 7.40 22.22
CA ALA A 430 -3.74 7.01 21.85
C ALA A 430 -2.92 8.21 21.32
N GLU A 431 -3.51 8.99 20.41
CA GLU A 431 -2.85 10.18 19.84
C GLU A 431 -2.61 11.29 20.90
N LEU A 432 -3.45 11.35 21.92
CA LEU A 432 -3.28 12.23 23.09
C LEU A 432 -2.43 11.59 24.20
N GLN A 433 -1.70 10.50 23.89
CA GLN A 433 -0.80 9.79 24.82
C GLN A 433 -1.48 9.23 26.08
N GLN A 434 -2.81 9.06 26.05
CA GLN A 434 -3.58 8.44 27.13
C GLN A 434 -3.70 6.93 26.91
N TRP A 435 -2.56 6.26 26.70
CA TRP A 435 -2.47 4.88 26.18
C TRP A 435 -3.27 3.87 26.99
N ARG A 436 -3.38 4.01 28.32
CA ARG A 436 -4.16 3.08 29.15
C ARG A 436 -5.65 3.12 28.82
N LYS A 437 -6.19 4.33 28.60
CA LYS A 437 -7.60 4.48 28.20
C LYS A 437 -7.85 3.98 26.79
N ALA A 438 -6.88 4.19 25.89
CA ALA A 438 -6.92 3.64 24.54
C ALA A 438 -6.97 2.11 24.57
N ILE A 439 -6.15 1.46 25.40
CA ILE A 439 -6.15 0.01 25.61
C ILE A 439 -7.51 -0.49 26.14
N GLU A 440 -8.12 0.25 27.07
CA GLU A 440 -9.46 -0.08 27.57
C GLU A 440 -10.50 -0.08 26.46
N ASP A 441 -10.54 0.98 25.64
CA ASP A 441 -11.48 1.08 24.52
C ASP A 441 -11.21 0.00 23.46
N PHE A 442 -9.97 -0.20 23.02
CA PHE A 442 -9.63 -1.26 22.06
C PHE A 442 -9.92 -2.67 22.60
N THR A 443 -9.79 -2.87 23.91
CA THR A 443 -10.15 -4.14 24.55
C THR A 443 -11.66 -4.40 24.43
N GLN A 444 -12.50 -3.41 24.65
CA GLN A 444 -13.96 -3.55 24.48
C GLN A 444 -14.33 -3.78 23.00
N VAL A 445 -13.65 -3.13 22.07
CA VAL A 445 -13.83 -3.40 20.63
C VAL A 445 -13.51 -4.86 20.31
N ILE A 446 -12.37 -5.36 20.78
CA ILE A 446 -11.94 -6.76 20.59
C ILE A 446 -12.89 -7.76 21.26
N GLU A 447 -13.44 -7.45 22.44
CA GLU A 447 -14.45 -8.27 23.09
C GLU A 447 -15.74 -8.37 22.29
N THR A 448 -16.12 -7.29 21.59
CA THR A 448 -17.29 -7.24 20.72
C THR A 448 -17.03 -7.94 19.38
N ASP A 449 -15.89 -7.70 18.76
CA ASP A 449 -15.45 -8.35 17.52
C ASP A 449 -14.01 -8.89 17.66
N PRO A 450 -13.84 -10.15 18.05
CA PRO A 450 -12.52 -10.77 18.14
C PRO A 450 -11.79 -10.96 16.78
N GLN A 451 -12.44 -10.60 15.66
CA GLN A 451 -11.84 -10.62 14.33
C GLN A 451 -11.39 -9.22 13.86
N ASP A 452 -11.53 -8.19 14.69
CA ASP A 452 -11.07 -6.85 14.38
C ASP A 452 -9.54 -6.72 14.56
N ALA A 453 -8.81 -7.02 13.47
CA ALA A 453 -7.34 -6.99 13.47
C ALA A 453 -6.78 -5.58 13.73
N GLU A 454 -7.52 -4.50 13.38
CA GLU A 454 -7.05 -3.12 13.59
C GLU A 454 -7.08 -2.74 15.08
N ALA A 455 -8.09 -3.20 15.79
CA ALA A 455 -8.15 -3.00 17.22
C ALA A 455 -6.99 -3.70 17.95
N TYR A 456 -6.61 -4.91 17.52
CA TYR A 456 -5.39 -5.57 18.01
C TYR A 456 -4.14 -4.77 17.65
N PHE A 457 -4.03 -4.31 16.41
CA PHE A 457 -2.87 -3.53 15.95
C PHE A 457 -2.71 -2.22 16.73
N GLU A 458 -3.77 -1.43 16.87
CA GLU A 458 -3.71 -0.17 17.60
C GLU A 458 -3.48 -0.39 19.11
N ARG A 459 -4.03 -1.48 19.69
CA ARG A 459 -3.75 -1.84 21.07
C ARG A 459 -2.29 -2.27 21.25
N SER A 460 -1.71 -3.01 20.31
CA SER A 460 -0.30 -3.40 20.34
C SER A 460 0.63 -2.19 20.40
N ARG A 461 0.35 -1.17 19.59
CA ARG A 461 1.09 0.10 19.60
C ARG A 461 1.03 0.80 20.96
N CYS A 462 -0.14 0.80 21.60
CA CYS A 462 -0.29 1.37 22.93
C CYS A 462 0.51 0.59 23.98
N TYR A 463 0.53 -0.75 23.91
CA TYR A 463 1.36 -1.59 24.79
C TYR A 463 2.86 -1.33 24.57
N GLU A 464 3.31 -1.22 23.31
CA GLU A 464 4.70 -0.91 22.98
C GLU A 464 5.14 0.44 23.61
N LEU A 465 4.31 1.48 23.47
CA LEU A 465 4.58 2.81 24.04
C LEU A 465 4.55 2.83 25.59
N LEU A 466 3.86 1.87 26.21
CA LEU A 466 3.90 1.66 27.67
C LEU A 466 5.06 0.75 28.11
N GLY A 467 5.81 0.14 27.18
CA GLY A 467 6.92 -0.77 27.47
C GLY A 467 6.48 -2.21 27.77
N ASP A 468 5.20 -2.56 27.57
CA ASP A 468 4.71 -3.95 27.69
C ASP A 468 4.88 -4.68 26.34
N LEU A 469 6.14 -5.05 26.07
CA LEU A 469 6.52 -5.67 24.79
C LEU A 469 5.86 -7.04 24.57
N MET A 470 5.61 -7.80 25.65
CA MET A 470 4.98 -9.13 25.55
C MET A 470 3.51 -9.04 25.07
N SER A 471 2.75 -8.07 25.61
CA SER A 471 1.37 -7.84 25.18
C SER A 471 1.33 -7.23 23.78
N ALA A 472 2.28 -6.34 23.45
CA ALA A 472 2.41 -5.74 22.13
C ALA A 472 2.65 -6.82 21.05
N GLU A 473 3.60 -7.71 21.28
CA GLU A 473 3.94 -8.80 20.33
C GLU A 473 2.75 -9.73 20.10
N ARG A 474 2.08 -10.17 21.17
CA ARG A 474 0.91 -11.05 21.07
C ARG A 474 -0.23 -10.43 20.24
N ASP A 475 -0.53 -9.16 20.50
CA ASP A 475 -1.59 -8.46 19.76
C ASP A 475 -1.19 -8.26 18.29
N LEU A 476 0.09 -7.93 18.02
CA LEU A 476 0.60 -7.78 16.66
C LEU A 476 0.52 -9.09 15.87
N GLU A 477 0.93 -10.22 16.46
CA GLU A 477 0.82 -11.55 15.84
C GLU A 477 -0.65 -11.89 15.54
N THR A 478 -1.56 -11.53 16.46
CA THR A 478 -2.98 -11.78 16.27
C THR A 478 -3.54 -10.94 15.13
N ALA A 479 -3.20 -9.65 15.07
CA ALA A 479 -3.59 -8.76 13.98
C ALA A 479 -3.13 -9.30 12.61
N GLN A 480 -1.88 -9.70 12.49
CA GLN A 480 -1.30 -10.26 11.27
C GLN A 480 -2.01 -11.55 10.83
N ARG A 481 -2.26 -12.46 11.77
CA ARG A 481 -2.99 -13.72 11.49
C ARG A 481 -4.41 -13.46 10.99
N LEU A 482 -5.11 -12.48 11.55
CA LEU A 482 -6.47 -12.11 11.14
C LEU A 482 -6.47 -11.46 9.75
N GLU A 483 -5.50 -10.59 9.46
CA GLU A 483 -5.34 -10.01 8.13
C GLU A 483 -5.07 -11.07 7.06
N ASN A 484 -4.22 -12.05 7.36
CA ASN A 484 -3.90 -13.15 6.45
C ASN A 484 -5.16 -13.95 6.10
N ARG A 485 -5.95 -14.38 7.09
CA ARG A 485 -7.21 -15.09 6.87
C ARG A 485 -8.21 -14.31 6.02
N ARG A 486 -8.31 -13.00 6.24
CA ARG A 486 -9.23 -12.14 5.48
C ARG A 486 -8.86 -12.05 4.00
N ASN A 487 -7.57 -12.11 3.69
CA ASN A 487 -7.09 -12.07 2.31
C ASN A 487 -7.24 -13.42 1.61
N GLU A 488 -7.14 -14.54 2.33
CA GLU A 488 -7.44 -15.89 1.83
C GLU A 488 -8.91 -16.04 1.42
N THR A 489 -9.84 -15.41 2.13
CA THR A 489 -11.28 -15.48 1.82
C THR A 489 -11.73 -14.55 0.68
N LYS A 490 -10.86 -13.66 0.19
CA LYS A 490 -11.15 -12.74 -0.93
C LYS A 490 -10.60 -13.22 -2.29
N ASN A 491 -9.78 -14.28 -2.28
CA ASN A 491 -9.26 -14.98 -3.45
C ASN A 491 -10.04 -16.27 -3.72
#